data_b26251fd0b7518814d5f56417d79bb0b
#
_entry.id   b26251fd0b7518814d5f56417d79bb0b
#
_cell.length_a   1.000
_cell.length_b   1.000
_cell.length_c   1.000
_cell.angle_alpha   90.00
_cell.angle_beta   90.00
_cell.angle_gamma   90.00
#
_symmetry.space_group_name_H-M   'P 1'
#
loop_
_entity.id
_entity.type
_entity.pdbx_description
1 polymer ?
#
loop_
_entity_poly.entity_id
_entity_poly.type
_entity_poly.pdbx_seq_one_letter_code
_entity_poly.pdbx_strand_id
1 'polypeptide(L)' 'MNKFKIITVLDYTTGKVNQYNIEEWGIDEQRIEDFLDEAGHKVSDCHWMVHEDATIYVKQYE' A
#
# COMPACT_ATOMS: atom_id res chain seq x y z
N MET A 1 6.16 -6.37 21.42
CA MET A 1 6.80 -5.71 20.27
C MET A 1 5.78 -5.36 19.23
N ASN A 2 5.71 -4.10 18.89
CA ASN A 2 4.77 -3.66 17.89
C ASN A 2 5.32 -3.89 16.50
N LYS A 3 4.65 -4.75 15.76
CA LYS A 3 4.96 -4.91 14.34
C LYS A 3 4.16 -3.89 13.57
N PHE A 4 4.83 -3.15 12.71
CA PHE A 4 4.15 -2.20 11.86
C PHE A 4 3.54 -2.94 10.69
N LYS A 5 2.28 -2.68 10.42
CA LYS A 5 1.64 -3.16 9.22
C LYS A 5 1.63 -2.06 8.18
N ILE A 6 1.95 -2.44 6.98
CA ILE A 6 2.10 -1.51 5.87
C ILE A 6 1.24 -2.00 4.72
N ILE A 7 0.61 -1.05 4.04
CA ILE A 7 -0.07 -1.34 2.78
C ILE A 7 0.83 -0.84 1.66
N THR A 8 1.23 -1.72 0.76
CA THR A 8 1.92 -1.33 -0.46
C THR A 8 0.93 -1.35 -1.61
N VAL A 9 0.81 -0.22 -2.28
CA VAL A 9 -0.17 -0.01 -3.35
C VAL A 9 0.56 0.16 -4.67
N LEU A 10 0.19 -0.66 -5.65
CA LEU A 10 0.65 -0.53 -7.02
C LEU A 10 -0.42 0.24 -7.78
N ASP A 11 -0.15 1.51 -8.05
CA ASP A 11 -1.11 2.39 -8.71
C ASP A 11 -0.80 2.46 -10.20
N TYR A 12 -1.60 1.78 -10.99
CA TYR A 12 -1.40 1.70 -12.44
C TYR A 12 -1.77 3.00 -13.16
N THR A 13 -2.58 3.85 -12.54
CA THR A 13 -2.95 5.15 -13.13
C THR A 13 -1.75 6.07 -13.16
N THR A 14 -0.96 6.09 -12.09
CA THR A 14 0.20 6.99 -11.96
C THR A 14 1.52 6.30 -12.26
N GLY A 15 1.52 4.96 -12.26
CA GLY A 15 2.75 4.17 -12.40
C GLY A 15 3.63 4.22 -11.16
N LYS A 16 3.06 4.54 -10.02
CA LYS A 16 3.81 4.70 -8.78
C LYS A 16 3.49 3.60 -7.78
N VAL A 17 4.47 3.33 -6.92
CA VAL A 17 4.31 2.43 -5.78
C VAL A 17 4.23 3.29 -4.53
N ASN A 18 3.16 3.15 -3.78
CA ASN A 18 2.95 3.92 -2.56
C ASN A 18 2.89 2.97 -1.36
N GLN A 19 3.43 3.41 -0.23
CA GLN A 19 3.36 2.65 1.01
C GLN A 19 2.73 3.52 2.10
N TYR A 20 1.81 2.92 2.86
CA TYR A 20 1.14 3.58 3.97
C TYR A 20 1.27 2.74 5.21
N ASN A 21 1.63 3.38 6.32
CA ASN A 21 1.65 2.73 7.63
C ASN A 21 0.23 2.72 8.19
N ILE A 22 -0.30 1.53 8.45
CA ILE A 22 -1.68 1.37 8.89
C ILE A 22 -1.95 2.10 10.19
N GLU A 23 -1.02 2.01 11.17
CA GLU A 23 -1.22 2.66 12.45
C GLU A 23 -1.16 4.18 12.35
N GLU A 24 -0.17 4.72 11.62
CA GLU A 24 -0.01 6.16 11.50
C GLU A 24 -1.19 6.82 10.79
N TRP A 25 -1.74 6.15 9.80
CA TRP A 25 -2.85 6.69 9.03
C TRP A 25 -4.21 6.33 9.62
N GLY A 26 -4.24 5.51 10.67
CA GLY A 26 -5.50 5.09 11.27
C GLY A 26 -6.38 4.29 10.32
N ILE A 27 -5.77 3.44 9.50
CA ILE A 27 -6.48 2.70 8.47
C ILE A 27 -7.17 1.48 9.08
N ASP A 28 -8.44 1.29 8.73
CA ASP A 28 -9.18 0.08 9.08
C ASP A 28 -8.88 -0.99 8.04
N GLU A 29 -8.25 -2.09 8.48
CA GLU A 29 -7.88 -3.18 7.58
C GLU A 29 -9.06 -3.82 6.86
N GLN A 30 -10.27 -3.67 7.40
CA GLN A 30 -11.47 -4.20 6.75
C GLN A 30 -12.05 -3.24 5.72
N ARG A 31 -11.52 -2.01 5.66
CA ARG A 31 -12.01 -0.96 4.78
C ARG A 31 -10.89 -0.32 3.98
N ILE A 32 -9.93 -1.13 3.55
CA ILE A 32 -8.77 -0.64 2.80
C ILE A 32 -9.19 0.04 1.50
N GLU A 33 -10.16 -0.51 0.79
CA GLU A 33 -10.63 0.09 -0.46
C GLU A 33 -11.18 1.50 -0.25
N ASP A 34 -11.90 1.71 0.85
CA ASP A 34 -12.41 3.03 1.17
C ASP A 34 -11.26 4.00 1.44
N PHE A 35 -10.23 3.55 2.15
CA PHE A 35 -9.05 4.37 2.39
C PHE A 35 -8.35 4.73 1.08
N LEU A 36 -8.16 3.77 0.19
CA LEU A 36 -7.48 4.01 -1.07
C LEU A 36 -8.25 5.01 -1.94
N ASP A 37 -9.56 4.89 -1.96
CA ASP A 37 -10.40 5.83 -2.69
C ASP A 37 -10.26 7.25 -2.14
N GLU A 38 -10.29 7.39 -0.82
CA GLU A 38 -10.10 8.68 -0.17
C GLU A 38 -8.71 9.27 -0.41
N ALA A 39 -7.70 8.41 -0.53
CA ALA A 39 -6.34 8.84 -0.79
C ALA A 39 -6.10 9.22 -2.26
N GLY A 40 -7.10 9.08 -3.10
CA GLY A 40 -7.01 9.48 -4.50
C GLY A 40 -6.61 8.35 -5.44
N HIS A 41 -6.59 7.12 -4.97
CA HIS A 41 -6.31 5.96 -5.82
C HIS A 41 -7.59 5.45 -6.46
N LYS A 42 -7.50 5.11 -7.73
CA LYS A 42 -8.61 4.44 -8.41
C LYS A 42 -8.51 2.95 -8.13
N VAL A 43 -9.35 2.46 -7.23
CA VAL A 43 -9.26 1.08 -6.72
C VAL A 43 -9.26 0.04 -7.84
N SER A 44 -10.04 0.26 -8.90
CA SER A 44 -10.09 -0.67 -10.02
C SER A 44 -8.78 -0.76 -10.80
N ASP A 45 -7.90 0.24 -10.66
CA ASP A 45 -6.61 0.29 -11.35
C ASP A 45 -5.44 0.15 -10.38
N CYS A 46 -5.70 -0.39 -9.19
CA CYS A 46 -4.68 -0.60 -8.17
C CYS A 46 -4.66 -2.04 -7.69
N HIS A 47 -3.47 -2.48 -7.31
CA HIS A 47 -3.32 -3.68 -6.51
C HIS A 47 -2.58 -3.32 -5.23
N TRP A 48 -2.89 -4.00 -4.16
CA TRP A 48 -2.22 -3.73 -2.88
C TRP A 48 -2.04 -5.01 -2.09
N MET A 49 -1.13 -4.95 -1.14
CA MET A 49 -1.00 -6.02 -0.16
C MET A 49 -0.65 -5.42 1.20
N VAL A 50 -1.12 -6.10 2.23
CA VAL A 50 -0.79 -5.75 3.61
C VAL A 50 0.37 -6.64 4.04
N HIS A 51 1.41 -6.04 4.58
CA HIS A 51 2.61 -6.78 4.99
C HIS A 51 3.32 -6.03 6.11
N GLU A 52 4.35 -6.66 6.65
CA GLU A 52 5.09 -6.09 7.79
C GLU A 52 6.46 -5.54 7.41
N ASP A 53 7.04 -6.00 6.33
CA ASP A 53 8.37 -5.58 5.89
C ASP A 53 8.26 -4.53 4.79
N ALA A 54 8.69 -3.30 5.10
CA ALA A 54 8.62 -2.19 4.16
C ALA A 54 9.74 -2.21 3.11
N THR A 55 10.66 -3.16 3.20
CA THR A 55 11.79 -3.23 2.28
C THR A 55 11.31 -3.55 0.87
N ILE A 56 11.79 -2.78 -0.08
CA ILE A 56 11.55 -3.04 -1.51
C ILE A 56 12.83 -3.61 -2.09
N TYR A 57 12.72 -4.80 -2.65
CA TYR A 57 13.86 -5.47 -3.28
C TYR A 57 13.81 -5.23 -4.77
N VAL A 58 14.81 -4.54 -5.28
CA VAL A 58 14.91 -4.29 -6.72
C VAL A 58 15.90 -5.30 -7.30
N LYS A 59 15.40 -6.19 -8.14
CA LYS A 59 16.25 -7.18 -8.82
C LYS A 59 16.58 -6.67 -10.20
N GLN A 60 17.86 -6.69 -10.52
CA GLN A 60 18.32 -6.30 -11.85
C GLN A 60 18.63 -7.52 -12.67
N TYR A 61 18.23 -7.44 -13.93
CA TYR A 61 18.53 -8.48 -14.91
C TYR A 61 19.83 -8.11 -15.60
N GLU A 62 20.74 -9.02 -15.59
CA GLU A 62 21.99 -8.85 -16.34
C GLU A 62 22.05 -9.77 -17.55
#